data_81c8a5eac95413240913c1c66a8e499b
#
_entry.id   81c8a5eac95413240913c1c66a8e499b
#
_cell.length_a   1.000
_cell.length_b   1.000
_cell.length_c   1.000
_cell.angle_alpha   90.00
_cell.angle_beta   90.00
_cell.angle_gamma   90.00
#
_symmetry.space_group_name_H-M   'P 1'
#
loop_
_entity.id
_entity.type
_entity.pdbx_description
1 polymer ?
#
loop_
_entity_poly.entity_id
_entity_poly.type
_entity_poly.pdbx_seq_one_letter_code
_entity_poly.pdbx_strand_id
1 'polypeptide(L)'
;TRFADGKVWLNDRVIQLKGFAQRTSNEWPAVGMSVPAWLSDYSNGLMVKANANLVRWMHVTPWKQDVESCDRVGLIQAMPAGDAEKDCKGRQWEQRKLVMRDAIIYNRNNPSILFYECGNESISREHMLEMKKIRDEFDYHGGRAIGSREMLDIRDAEYGGEMLYINKSAHHPMWAMEYCRDEGLRKYWDNYSYPYHKDGEGNSAYHSAATGKTKKQADASVYNRNQDSFTIENVIRWFDYWRERPGTGKRVSSGGAKIIFSDTNTHFRGVENYRRSGDTDPMRIPKDSYFAHQVMWDGWVDTENPRLHIVGHWNYEPGVVKPVYVVSNTDSVALFLNGKPMGQAQCDYHFLFTFDKIAFTPGVLEAVGYNDGKEAARMQLRTAGKPAKLKLAAIQHPKGWKADGSDLVLLQVEVVDAEGNR
;
A
#
# COMPACT_ATOMS: atom_id res chain seq x y z
N THR A 1 -7.75 8.11 22.39
CA THR A 1 -6.47 7.99 21.67
C THR A 1 -5.34 8.55 22.51
N ARG A 2 -4.15 7.92 22.48
CA ARG A 2 -2.96 8.39 23.17
C ARG A 2 -1.72 8.12 22.30
N PHE A 3 -0.79 9.04 22.29
CA PHE A 3 0.47 8.98 21.55
C PHE A 3 1.65 9.09 22.54
N ALA A 4 2.14 7.97 23.00
CA ALA A 4 3.16 7.90 24.04
C ALA A 4 3.97 6.60 23.97
N ASP A 5 5.15 6.62 24.58
CA ASP A 5 6.05 5.46 24.67
C ASP A 5 6.45 4.90 23.30
N GLY A 6 6.55 5.77 22.31
CA GLY A 6 6.81 5.38 20.91
C GLY A 6 5.64 4.64 20.24
N LYS A 7 4.45 4.67 20.80
CA LYS A 7 3.30 3.86 20.38
C LYS A 7 2.05 4.71 20.14
N VAL A 8 1.19 4.21 19.29
CA VAL A 8 -0.18 4.70 19.09
C VAL A 8 -1.13 3.81 19.87
N TRP A 9 -1.96 4.45 20.71
CA TRP A 9 -2.97 3.78 21.52
C TRP A 9 -4.37 4.19 21.02
N LEU A 10 -5.17 3.21 20.69
CA LEU A 10 -6.56 3.40 20.29
C LEU A 10 -7.45 2.49 21.16
N ASN A 11 -8.42 3.08 21.86
CA ASN A 11 -9.31 2.36 22.78
C ASN A 11 -8.52 1.47 23.77
N ASP A 12 -7.48 2.06 24.39
CA ASP A 12 -6.58 1.39 25.35
C ASP A 12 -5.78 0.20 24.80
N ARG A 13 -5.76 0.00 23.49
CA ARG A 13 -4.92 -0.99 22.82
C ARG A 13 -3.82 -0.31 22.03
N VAL A 14 -2.62 -0.89 22.11
CA VAL A 14 -1.53 -0.52 21.20
C VAL A 14 -1.86 -1.01 19.80
N ILE A 15 -1.68 -0.15 18.81
CA ILE A 15 -1.82 -0.52 17.40
C ILE A 15 -0.50 -0.30 16.65
N GLN A 16 -0.24 -1.13 15.67
CA GLN A 16 0.74 -0.86 14.62
C GLN A 16 0.02 -0.27 13.41
N LEU A 17 0.53 0.84 12.91
CA LEU A 17 -0.02 1.47 11.70
C LEU A 17 0.40 0.66 10.48
N LYS A 18 -0.57 0.17 9.75
CA LYS A 18 -0.43 -0.69 8.58
C LYS A 18 -1.27 -0.06 7.48
N GLY A 19 -0.64 0.57 6.52
CA GLY A 19 -1.48 1.32 5.60
C GLY A 19 -0.83 1.74 4.32
N PHE A 20 -1.55 2.59 3.62
CA PHE A 20 -1.16 3.12 2.34
C PHE A 20 -1.09 4.64 2.36
N ALA A 21 -0.06 5.17 1.70
CA ALA A 21 -0.11 6.51 1.19
C ALA A 21 -0.92 6.51 -0.11
N GLN A 22 -1.81 7.48 -0.29
CA GLN A 22 -2.67 7.59 -1.46
C GLN A 22 -2.80 9.05 -1.90
N ARG A 23 -2.89 9.29 -3.21
CA ARG A 23 -3.18 10.62 -3.72
C ARG A 23 -4.58 11.05 -3.31
N THR A 24 -4.68 12.27 -2.83
CA THR A 24 -5.96 12.87 -2.42
C THR A 24 -6.95 13.02 -3.55
N SER A 25 -6.45 13.08 -4.77
CA SER A 25 -7.30 13.03 -5.96
C SER A 25 -8.08 11.72 -6.08
N ASN A 26 -7.54 10.61 -5.52
CA ASN A 26 -8.12 9.27 -5.62
C ASN A 26 -8.67 8.97 -7.02
N GLU A 27 -7.92 9.44 -8.01
CA GLU A 27 -8.33 9.49 -9.40
C GLU A 27 -8.62 8.13 -10.02
N TRP A 28 -9.56 8.13 -10.93
CA TRP A 28 -9.93 6.97 -11.70
C TRP A 28 -9.76 7.25 -13.19
N PRO A 29 -9.22 6.30 -13.98
CA PRO A 29 -9.19 6.44 -15.43
C PRO A 29 -10.57 6.75 -15.98
N ALA A 30 -10.64 7.67 -16.98
CA ALA A 30 -11.84 8.13 -17.65
C ALA A 30 -12.85 8.94 -16.83
N VAL A 31 -12.83 8.89 -15.51
CA VAL A 31 -13.76 9.65 -14.62
C VAL A 31 -13.04 10.73 -13.83
N GLY A 32 -11.73 10.58 -13.63
CA GLY A 32 -10.94 11.54 -12.85
C GLY A 32 -11.30 11.50 -11.36
N MET A 33 -11.45 12.69 -10.77
CA MET A 33 -11.68 12.85 -9.32
C MET A 33 -13.17 12.92 -8.96
N SER A 34 -14.03 13.28 -9.91
CA SER A 34 -15.48 13.38 -9.68
C SER A 34 -16.15 12.02 -9.79
N VAL A 35 -16.14 11.30 -8.68
CA VAL A 35 -16.70 9.95 -8.62
C VAL A 35 -17.86 9.90 -7.62
N PRO A 36 -18.82 8.97 -7.79
CA PRO A 36 -19.88 8.78 -6.82
C PRO A 36 -19.30 8.27 -5.48
N ALA A 37 -19.94 8.64 -4.37
CA ALA A 37 -19.45 8.32 -3.02
C ALA A 37 -19.19 6.83 -2.77
N TRP A 38 -20.00 5.94 -3.38
CA TRP A 38 -19.83 4.49 -3.27
C TRP A 38 -18.48 4.01 -3.86
N LEU A 39 -17.94 4.73 -4.85
CA LEU A 39 -16.66 4.36 -5.45
C LEU A 39 -15.48 4.71 -4.53
N SER A 40 -15.61 5.78 -3.73
CA SER A 40 -14.69 6.05 -2.62
C SER A 40 -14.76 4.94 -1.57
N ASP A 41 -15.96 4.49 -1.20
CA ASP A 41 -16.16 3.36 -0.28
C ASP A 41 -15.56 2.06 -0.83
N TYR A 42 -15.71 1.81 -2.12
CA TYR A 42 -15.08 0.68 -2.78
C TYR A 42 -13.54 0.74 -2.71
N SER A 43 -12.95 1.88 -3.10
CA SER A 43 -11.50 2.08 -3.10
C SER A 43 -10.91 1.97 -1.69
N ASN A 44 -11.48 2.69 -0.72
CA ASN A 44 -11.00 2.67 0.67
C ASN A 44 -11.29 1.32 1.34
N GLY A 45 -12.41 0.67 0.99
CA GLY A 45 -12.75 -0.67 1.45
C GLY A 45 -11.76 -1.74 0.97
N LEU A 46 -11.14 -1.57 -0.20
CA LEU A 46 -10.05 -2.46 -0.64
C LEU A 46 -8.81 -2.33 0.25
N MET A 47 -8.48 -1.11 0.76
CA MET A 47 -7.39 -0.96 1.72
C MET A 47 -7.69 -1.75 3.00
N VAL A 48 -8.92 -1.65 3.52
CA VAL A 48 -9.36 -2.41 4.70
C VAL A 48 -9.32 -3.92 4.44
N LYS A 49 -9.71 -4.37 3.25
CA LYS A 49 -9.62 -5.79 2.84
C LYS A 49 -8.17 -6.29 2.75
N ALA A 50 -7.21 -5.39 2.49
CA ALA A 50 -5.78 -5.71 2.58
C ALA A 50 -5.27 -5.71 4.03
N ASN A 51 -6.14 -5.67 5.04
CA ASN A 51 -5.83 -5.55 6.46
C ASN A 51 -5.13 -4.23 6.83
N ALA A 52 -5.25 -3.19 5.98
CA ALA A 52 -4.80 -1.85 6.34
C ALA A 52 -5.73 -1.22 7.37
N ASN A 53 -5.13 -0.44 8.27
CA ASN A 53 -5.84 0.39 9.25
C ASN A 53 -5.60 1.90 9.05
N LEU A 54 -4.77 2.28 8.08
CA LEU A 54 -4.34 3.66 7.85
C LEU A 54 -4.34 4.02 6.37
N VAL A 55 -4.80 5.22 6.06
CA VAL A 55 -4.46 5.94 4.84
C VAL A 55 -3.77 7.26 5.18
N ARG A 56 -2.64 7.52 4.55
CA ARG A 56 -2.00 8.83 4.52
C ARG A 56 -2.30 9.52 3.20
N TRP A 57 -3.01 10.61 3.26
CA TRP A 57 -3.31 11.40 2.06
C TRP A 57 -2.10 12.23 1.62
N MET A 58 -1.81 12.26 0.33
CA MET A 58 -0.66 12.98 -0.25
C MET A 58 -1.13 14.02 -1.26
N HIS A 59 -0.78 15.25 -1.18
CA HIS A 59 -0.23 16.04 -0.04
C HIS A 59 -1.14 17.25 0.15
N VAL A 60 -2.41 17.10 -0.25
CA VAL A 60 -3.48 18.09 -0.10
C VAL A 60 -4.64 17.48 0.68
N THR A 61 -5.45 18.34 1.27
CA THR A 61 -6.65 17.92 2.00
C THR A 61 -7.56 17.08 1.09
N PRO A 62 -7.97 15.88 1.51
CA PRO A 62 -8.84 15.01 0.71
C PRO A 62 -10.25 15.59 0.57
N TRP A 63 -10.97 15.14 -0.44
CA TRP A 63 -12.38 15.43 -0.62
C TRP A 63 -13.20 14.95 0.58
N LYS A 64 -14.24 15.72 0.93
CA LYS A 64 -15.11 15.35 2.05
C LYS A 64 -15.69 13.94 1.94
N GLN A 65 -16.08 13.53 0.75
CA GLN A 65 -16.60 12.18 0.52
C GLN A 65 -15.56 11.07 0.81
N ASP A 66 -14.26 11.32 0.56
CA ASP A 66 -13.20 10.37 0.89
C ASP A 66 -12.96 10.31 2.40
N VAL A 67 -13.02 11.47 3.09
CA VAL A 67 -12.96 11.55 4.55
C VAL A 67 -14.10 10.77 5.19
N GLU A 68 -15.33 11.01 4.74
CA GLU A 68 -16.51 10.31 5.24
C GLU A 68 -16.54 8.83 4.86
N SER A 69 -15.97 8.48 3.72
CA SER A 69 -15.76 7.10 3.33
C SER A 69 -14.87 6.37 4.33
N CYS A 70 -13.76 6.98 4.76
CA CYS A 70 -12.90 6.39 5.78
C CYS A 70 -13.63 6.18 7.12
N ASP A 71 -14.52 7.12 7.51
CA ASP A 71 -15.39 6.92 8.68
C ASP A 71 -16.27 5.68 8.53
N ARG A 72 -16.86 5.48 7.35
CA ARG A 72 -17.77 4.34 7.09
C ARG A 72 -17.06 3.01 7.03
N VAL A 73 -15.86 2.96 6.40
CA VAL A 73 -15.12 1.69 6.22
C VAL A 73 -14.20 1.36 7.41
N GLY A 74 -13.98 2.31 8.33
CA GLY A 74 -13.14 2.11 9.52
C GLY A 74 -11.64 2.25 9.25
N LEU A 75 -11.23 3.22 8.42
CA LEU A 75 -9.84 3.47 8.04
C LEU A 75 -9.34 4.76 8.69
N ILE A 76 -8.31 4.66 9.52
CA ILE A 76 -7.63 5.82 10.13
C ILE A 76 -7.04 6.72 9.05
N GLN A 77 -7.08 8.04 9.26
CA GLN A 77 -6.55 9.01 8.32
C GLN A 77 -5.43 9.86 8.92
N ALA A 78 -4.40 10.12 8.10
CA ALA A 78 -3.47 11.23 8.25
C ALA A 78 -3.83 12.30 7.21
N MET A 79 -4.29 13.46 7.68
CA MET A 79 -4.84 14.53 6.86
C MET A 79 -3.84 15.67 6.71
N PRO A 80 -3.38 15.98 5.48
CA PRO A 80 -2.42 17.05 5.24
C PRO A 80 -3.07 18.44 5.21
N ALA A 81 -2.25 19.44 5.51
CA ALA A 81 -2.65 20.85 5.52
C ALA A 81 -2.85 21.46 4.12
N GLY A 82 -2.27 20.88 3.09
CA GLY A 82 -2.29 21.41 1.74
C GLY A 82 -0.97 21.17 1.03
N ASP A 83 -0.99 21.29 -0.28
CA ASP A 83 0.14 20.92 -1.14
C ASP A 83 1.46 21.47 -0.63
N ALA A 84 2.33 20.56 -0.23
CA ALA A 84 3.63 20.91 0.27
C ALA A 84 4.61 19.75 0.17
N GLU A 85 5.24 19.62 -0.95
CA GLU A 85 6.44 18.79 -1.04
C GLU A 85 7.50 19.31 -0.07
N LYS A 86 7.69 20.63 0.03
CA LYS A 86 8.69 21.27 0.88
C LYS A 86 8.11 22.42 1.70
N ASP A 87 8.84 22.85 2.70
CA ASP A 87 8.50 24.06 3.45
C ASP A 87 8.45 25.29 2.51
N CYS A 88 7.63 26.26 2.86
CA CYS A 88 7.44 27.47 2.10
C CYS A 88 7.45 28.69 3.00
N LYS A 89 7.52 29.89 2.42
CA LYS A 89 7.64 31.16 3.15
C LYS A 89 6.66 32.21 2.65
N GLY A 90 6.48 33.24 3.47
CA GLY A 90 5.68 34.41 3.10
C GLY A 90 4.24 34.05 2.77
N ARG A 91 3.69 34.60 1.70
CA ARG A 91 2.29 34.42 1.29
C ARG A 91 1.89 32.94 1.14
N GLN A 92 2.79 32.10 0.65
CA GLN A 92 2.48 30.66 0.49
C GLN A 92 2.31 29.98 1.85
N TRP A 93 3.14 30.34 2.83
CA TRP A 93 3.00 29.83 4.19
C TRP A 93 1.69 30.31 4.85
N GLU A 94 1.37 31.60 4.72
CA GLU A 94 0.10 32.14 5.23
C GLU A 94 -1.10 31.41 4.61
N GLN A 95 -1.07 31.17 3.31
CA GLN A 95 -2.12 30.40 2.63
C GLN A 95 -2.21 28.97 3.18
N ARG A 96 -1.08 28.31 3.44
CA ARG A 96 -1.06 26.95 4.00
C ARG A 96 -1.66 26.89 5.40
N LYS A 97 -1.39 27.91 6.25
CA LYS A 97 -2.03 28.03 7.56
C LYS A 97 -3.55 28.16 7.46
N LEU A 98 -4.04 28.95 6.50
CA LEU A 98 -5.48 29.07 6.25
C LEU A 98 -6.09 27.74 5.79
N VAL A 99 -5.43 27.02 4.90
CA VAL A 99 -5.88 25.69 4.44
C VAL A 99 -5.92 24.71 5.63
N MET A 100 -4.91 24.71 6.50
CA MET A 100 -4.90 23.86 7.69
C MET A 100 -6.07 24.18 8.62
N ARG A 101 -6.29 25.46 8.90
CA ARG A 101 -7.43 25.91 9.71
C ARG A 101 -8.76 25.43 9.14
N ASP A 102 -8.98 25.67 7.87
CA ASP A 102 -10.24 25.38 7.21
C ASP A 102 -10.46 23.86 7.09
N ALA A 103 -9.40 23.09 6.81
CA ALA A 103 -9.43 21.64 6.79
C ALA A 103 -9.81 21.05 8.16
N ILE A 104 -9.26 21.59 9.25
CA ILE A 104 -9.59 21.20 10.61
C ILE A 104 -11.05 21.54 10.92
N ILE A 105 -11.49 22.76 10.70
CA ILE A 105 -12.87 23.18 10.97
C ILE A 105 -13.86 22.32 10.22
N TYR A 106 -13.58 22.01 8.94
CA TYR A 106 -14.47 21.25 8.08
C TYR A 106 -14.52 19.76 8.44
N ASN A 107 -13.42 19.20 8.96
CA ASN A 107 -13.27 17.76 9.15
C ASN A 107 -13.14 17.30 10.61
N ARG A 108 -13.03 18.18 11.60
CA ARG A 108 -12.79 17.81 13.01
C ARG A 108 -13.85 16.89 13.63
N ASN A 109 -15.04 16.79 13.03
CA ASN A 109 -16.10 15.89 13.48
C ASN A 109 -16.03 14.49 12.83
N ASN A 110 -15.02 14.24 11.99
CA ASN A 110 -14.80 12.92 11.38
C ASN A 110 -13.90 12.07 12.30
N PRO A 111 -14.42 10.99 12.88
CA PRO A 111 -13.69 10.22 13.90
C PRO A 111 -12.50 9.44 13.35
N SER A 112 -12.44 9.16 12.07
CA SER A 112 -11.34 8.44 11.43
C SER A 112 -10.04 9.24 11.36
N ILE A 113 -10.07 10.57 11.45
CA ILE A 113 -8.86 11.40 11.45
C ILE A 113 -8.15 11.26 12.80
N LEU A 114 -6.95 10.72 12.77
CA LEU A 114 -6.08 10.57 13.95
C LEU A 114 -4.87 11.50 13.91
N PHE A 115 -4.45 11.88 12.72
CA PHE A 115 -3.23 12.64 12.49
C PHE A 115 -3.52 13.85 11.62
N TYR A 116 -2.97 15.00 12.01
CA TYR A 116 -2.83 16.17 11.15
C TYR A 116 -1.39 16.30 10.68
N GLU A 117 -1.20 16.50 9.40
CA GLU A 117 0.12 16.63 8.77
C GLU A 117 0.32 18.09 8.33
N CYS A 118 1.31 18.76 8.89
CA CYS A 118 1.58 20.17 8.62
C CYS A 118 2.39 20.42 7.35
N GLY A 119 2.84 19.40 6.71
CA GLY A 119 3.62 19.41 5.47
C GLY A 119 4.33 18.08 5.25
N ASN A 120 5.04 17.95 4.14
CA ASN A 120 5.72 16.72 3.77
C ASN A 120 7.22 16.74 4.10
N GLU A 121 7.98 17.66 3.52
CA GLU A 121 9.44 17.71 3.66
C GLU A 121 9.92 19.02 4.28
N SER A 122 10.97 18.93 5.09
CA SER A 122 11.77 20.06 5.56
C SER A 122 10.99 21.16 6.31
N ILE A 123 9.90 20.81 6.97
CA ILE A 123 9.12 21.77 7.76
C ILE A 123 9.97 22.27 8.94
N SER A 124 10.10 23.58 9.07
CA SER A 124 10.83 24.19 10.15
C SER A 124 10.11 24.03 11.50
N ARG A 125 10.88 24.11 12.59
CA ARG A 125 10.29 24.09 13.95
C ARG A 125 9.30 25.22 14.17
N GLU A 126 9.60 26.41 13.67
CA GLU A 126 8.73 27.59 13.75
C GLU A 126 7.38 27.31 13.11
N HIS A 127 7.39 26.84 11.87
CA HIS A 127 6.18 26.48 11.14
C HIS A 127 5.40 25.33 11.80
N MET A 128 6.08 24.34 12.36
CA MET A 128 5.43 23.28 13.14
C MET A 128 4.67 23.86 14.35
N LEU A 129 5.28 24.79 15.07
CA LEU A 129 4.64 25.43 16.23
C LEU A 129 3.43 26.27 15.84
N GLU A 130 3.49 26.99 14.71
CA GLU A 130 2.34 27.72 14.17
C GLU A 130 1.18 26.77 13.79
N MET A 131 1.47 25.66 13.12
CA MET A 131 0.45 24.67 12.78
C MET A 131 -0.13 23.99 14.02
N LYS A 132 0.71 23.71 15.01
CA LYS A 132 0.25 23.16 16.29
C LYS A 132 -0.71 24.13 17.01
N LYS A 133 -0.39 25.42 17.01
CA LYS A 133 -1.29 26.44 17.56
C LYS A 133 -2.64 26.47 16.86
N ILE A 134 -2.67 26.34 15.54
CA ILE A 134 -3.91 26.28 14.77
C ILE A 134 -4.72 25.03 15.17
N ARG A 135 -4.07 23.85 15.27
CA ARG A 135 -4.74 22.64 15.73
C ARG A 135 -5.33 22.83 17.13
N ASP A 136 -4.55 23.36 18.07
CA ASP A 136 -4.96 23.56 19.46
C ASP A 136 -6.13 24.54 19.59
N GLU A 137 -6.24 25.53 18.70
CA GLU A 137 -7.33 26.49 18.67
C GLU A 137 -8.62 25.87 18.07
N PHE A 138 -8.51 25.16 16.97
CA PHE A 138 -9.69 24.72 16.18
C PHE A 138 -10.10 23.27 16.39
N ASP A 139 -9.25 22.43 17.01
CA ASP A 139 -9.56 21.03 17.38
C ASP A 139 -9.10 20.72 18.83
N TYR A 140 -9.44 21.60 19.75
CA TYR A 140 -9.02 21.57 21.14
C TYR A 140 -9.31 20.24 21.85
N HIS A 141 -10.42 19.60 21.55
CA HIS A 141 -10.86 18.37 22.21
C HIS A 141 -10.62 17.11 21.36
N GLY A 142 -10.10 17.24 20.15
CA GLY A 142 -10.01 16.13 19.20
C GLY A 142 -9.01 15.04 19.58
N GLY A 143 -8.01 15.36 20.38
CA GLY A 143 -6.98 14.41 20.80
C GLY A 143 -6.18 13.82 19.62
N ARG A 144 -6.06 14.56 18.53
CA ARG A 144 -5.35 14.17 17.30
C ARG A 144 -3.92 14.67 17.34
N ALA A 145 -2.97 13.80 16.94
CA ALA A 145 -1.57 14.19 16.88
C ALA A 145 -1.28 15.08 15.66
N ILE A 146 -0.34 16.00 15.81
CA ILE A 146 0.17 16.81 14.71
C ILE A 146 1.66 16.55 14.48
N GLY A 147 2.04 16.40 13.22
CA GLY A 147 3.41 16.12 12.83
C GLY A 147 3.62 16.28 11.34
N SER A 148 4.71 15.74 10.85
CA SER A 148 5.04 15.66 9.42
C SER A 148 6.11 14.61 9.17
N ARG A 149 6.36 14.32 7.92
CA ARG A 149 7.55 13.57 7.52
C ARG A 149 8.81 14.36 7.90
N GLU A 150 9.91 13.70 8.19
CA GLU A 150 11.20 14.30 8.55
C GLU A 150 11.20 15.14 9.84
N MET A 151 10.31 14.81 10.80
CA MET A 151 10.22 15.52 12.08
C MET A 151 11.10 14.93 13.20
N LEU A 152 12.14 14.19 12.88
CA LEU A 152 12.95 13.44 13.85
C LEU A 152 13.63 14.33 14.90
N ASP A 153 14.08 15.51 14.52
CA ASP A 153 14.80 16.45 15.38
C ASP A 153 13.89 17.50 16.01
N ILE A 154 12.61 17.53 15.65
CA ILE A 154 11.65 18.51 16.13
C ILE A 154 10.82 17.92 17.27
N ARG A 155 11.24 18.21 18.51
CA ARG A 155 10.60 17.69 19.72
C ARG A 155 9.16 18.16 19.94
N ASP A 156 8.76 19.23 19.30
CA ASP A 156 7.41 19.79 19.40
C ASP A 156 6.41 19.06 18.51
N ALA A 157 6.88 18.26 17.54
CA ALA A 157 6.02 17.36 16.79
C ALA A 157 5.56 16.18 17.66
N GLU A 158 4.31 15.77 17.50
CA GLU A 158 3.71 14.73 18.31
C GLU A 158 3.79 13.34 17.64
N TYR A 159 4.18 13.31 16.39
CA TYR A 159 4.58 12.13 15.63
C TYR A 159 5.50 12.54 14.47
N GLY A 160 6.15 11.56 13.88
CA GLY A 160 6.97 11.78 12.70
C GLY A 160 7.35 10.45 12.05
N GLY A 161 8.18 10.52 11.01
CA GLY A 161 8.73 9.35 10.35
C GLY A 161 9.33 9.67 9.01
N GLU A 162 10.31 8.90 8.63
CA GLU A 162 11.03 9.00 7.38
C GLU A 162 10.48 8.03 6.31
N MET A 163 10.90 8.25 5.07
CA MET A 163 10.48 7.44 3.94
C MET A 163 11.29 6.14 3.81
N LEU A 164 12.60 6.22 4.01
CA LEU A 164 13.52 5.13 3.66
C LEU A 164 14.16 4.45 4.87
N TYR A 165 13.96 4.98 6.07
CA TYR A 165 14.61 4.51 7.27
C TYR A 165 13.61 4.08 8.32
N ILE A 166 13.97 3.05 9.08
CA ILE A 166 13.19 2.61 10.22
C ILE A 166 13.45 3.54 11.40
N ASN A 167 12.48 4.38 11.69
CA ASN A 167 12.55 5.27 12.81
C ASN A 167 11.92 4.61 14.04
N LYS A 168 12.67 4.57 15.13
CA LYS A 168 12.24 4.00 16.41
C LYS A 168 12.25 5.05 17.50
N SER A 169 11.21 5.06 18.31
CA SER A 169 11.09 5.98 19.43
C SER A 169 10.67 5.27 20.69
N ALA A 170 11.03 5.87 21.84
CA ALA A 170 10.50 5.55 23.16
C ALA A 170 9.60 6.66 23.69
N HIS A 171 9.32 7.68 22.89
CA HIS A 171 8.57 8.88 23.27
C HIS A 171 7.37 9.10 22.35
N HIS A 172 7.50 9.93 21.32
CA HIS A 172 6.46 10.09 20.30
C HIS A 172 6.44 8.91 19.32
N PRO A 173 5.29 8.52 18.81
CA PRO A 173 5.24 7.48 17.78
C PRO A 173 5.95 7.92 16.51
N MET A 174 6.74 7.01 15.95
CA MET A 174 7.41 7.17 14.66
C MET A 174 6.91 6.08 13.71
N TRP A 175 6.40 6.47 12.55
CA TRP A 175 5.94 5.54 11.52
C TRP A 175 6.34 6.06 10.14
N ALA A 176 6.73 5.16 9.24
CA ALA A 176 7.10 5.54 7.89
C ALA A 176 5.90 6.09 7.13
N MET A 177 6.00 7.32 6.67
CA MET A 177 4.90 7.96 5.95
C MET A 177 4.84 7.57 4.48
N GLU A 178 5.93 7.03 3.95
CA GLU A 178 6.04 6.55 2.57
C GLU A 178 7.13 5.48 2.50
N TYR A 179 6.84 4.20 2.61
CA TYR A 179 7.85 3.17 2.38
C TYR A 179 7.68 2.46 1.03
N CYS A 180 8.73 1.85 0.52
CA CYS A 180 8.76 1.07 -0.71
C CYS A 180 8.17 1.78 -1.93
N ARG A 181 8.94 2.70 -2.51
CA ARG A 181 8.55 3.44 -3.72
C ARG A 181 8.94 2.77 -5.04
N ASP A 182 9.39 1.52 -5.00
CA ASP A 182 9.68 0.75 -6.18
C ASP A 182 8.44 0.61 -7.07
N GLU A 183 8.63 0.35 -8.34
CA GLU A 183 7.55 0.25 -9.32
C GLU A 183 7.51 -1.15 -9.90
N GLY A 184 6.32 -1.67 -10.15
CA GLY A 184 6.10 -2.96 -10.74
C GLY A 184 4.77 -3.04 -11.48
N LEU A 185 4.76 -3.83 -12.55
CA LEU A 185 3.58 -4.05 -13.35
C LEU A 185 2.69 -5.13 -12.72
N ARG A 186 1.51 -5.31 -13.29
CA ARG A 186 0.58 -6.34 -12.83
C ARG A 186 1.10 -7.74 -13.09
N LYS A 187 0.49 -8.71 -12.44
CA LYS A 187 0.54 -10.15 -12.73
C LYS A 187 0.62 -10.44 -14.23
N TYR A 188 1.37 -11.43 -14.63
CA TYR A 188 1.76 -11.78 -16.00
C TYR A 188 2.84 -10.88 -16.63
N TRP A 189 3.45 -9.99 -15.88
CA TRP A 189 4.57 -9.19 -16.31
C TRP A 189 5.84 -9.58 -15.54
N ASP A 190 6.16 -10.86 -15.59
CA ASP A 190 7.35 -11.44 -14.98
C ASP A 190 8.45 -11.72 -16.02
N ASN A 191 9.57 -12.26 -15.55
CA ASN A 191 10.71 -12.57 -16.39
C ASN A 191 10.57 -13.84 -17.22
N TYR A 192 9.51 -14.64 -16.99
CA TYR A 192 9.36 -15.99 -17.51
C TYR A 192 8.18 -16.17 -18.46
N SER A 193 7.30 -15.19 -18.52
CA SER A 193 6.12 -15.21 -19.40
C SER A 193 6.05 -13.95 -20.25
N TYR A 194 5.41 -14.04 -21.43
CA TYR A 194 5.20 -12.88 -22.29
C TYR A 194 4.46 -11.77 -21.50
N PRO A 195 4.91 -10.51 -21.54
CA PRO A 195 5.94 -9.93 -22.40
C PRO A 195 7.40 -10.00 -21.88
N TYR A 196 7.70 -10.88 -20.94
CA TYR A 196 9.07 -11.11 -20.40
C TYR A 196 9.69 -9.90 -19.74
N HIS A 197 8.94 -9.20 -18.92
CA HIS A 197 9.42 -8.00 -18.24
C HIS A 197 10.49 -8.33 -17.19
N LYS A 198 11.68 -7.77 -17.37
CA LYS A 198 12.81 -7.95 -16.45
C LYS A 198 12.99 -6.74 -15.55
N ASP A 199 13.62 -6.97 -14.41
CA ASP A 199 14.05 -5.89 -13.52
C ASP A 199 14.95 -4.90 -14.27
N GLY A 200 14.68 -3.62 -14.09
CA GLY A 200 15.43 -2.54 -14.72
C GLY A 200 15.07 -2.23 -16.17
N GLU A 201 14.16 -2.97 -16.76
CA GLU A 201 13.68 -2.67 -18.11
C GLU A 201 12.67 -1.51 -18.11
N GLY A 202 12.70 -0.73 -19.19
CA GLY A 202 11.86 0.43 -19.36
C GLY A 202 12.42 1.69 -18.71
N ASN A 203 11.61 2.76 -18.73
CA ASN A 203 12.00 4.03 -18.11
C ASN A 203 11.67 3.99 -16.62
N SER A 204 12.63 4.39 -15.80
CA SER A 204 12.33 4.66 -14.40
C SER A 204 11.53 5.95 -14.29
N ALA A 205 10.44 5.91 -13.52
CA ALA A 205 9.66 7.09 -13.20
C ALA A 205 10.45 8.17 -12.43
N TYR A 206 11.55 7.78 -11.78
CA TYR A 206 12.42 8.71 -11.02
C TYR A 206 13.54 9.34 -11.84
N HIS A 207 13.94 8.73 -12.93
CA HIS A 207 15.14 9.11 -13.69
C HIS A 207 14.81 9.41 -15.14
N SER A 208 13.84 10.27 -15.33
CA SER A 208 13.44 10.63 -16.67
C SER A 208 14.42 11.57 -17.33
N ALA A 209 14.43 11.54 -18.66
CA ALA A 209 15.12 12.48 -19.52
C ALA A 209 14.76 13.97 -19.26
N ALA A 210 13.65 14.24 -18.59
CA ALA A 210 13.21 15.60 -18.25
C ALA A 210 14.19 16.36 -17.34
N THR A 211 15.06 15.65 -16.61
CA THR A 211 16.10 16.29 -15.81
C THR A 211 17.39 16.57 -16.58
N GLY A 212 17.44 16.26 -17.90
CA GLY A 212 18.65 16.39 -18.72
C GLY A 212 19.82 15.54 -18.25
N LYS A 213 19.65 14.80 -17.19
CA LYS A 213 20.62 13.83 -16.67
C LYS A 213 20.18 12.45 -17.11
N THR A 214 20.76 11.97 -18.20
CA THR A 214 20.81 10.53 -18.47
C THR A 214 21.56 9.85 -17.33
N LYS A 215 20.94 9.77 -16.18
CA LYS A 215 21.40 8.81 -15.21
C LYS A 215 21.17 7.44 -15.82
N LYS A 216 22.24 6.69 -15.90
CA LYS A 216 22.31 5.39 -16.52
C LYS A 216 21.11 4.53 -16.13
N GLN A 217 20.65 3.72 -17.05
CA GLN A 217 19.72 2.60 -16.84
C GLN A 217 19.98 1.77 -15.57
N ALA A 218 21.18 1.84 -14.99
CA ALA A 218 21.50 1.29 -13.68
C ALA A 218 20.50 1.70 -12.58
N ASP A 219 19.93 2.89 -12.67
CA ASP A 219 18.97 3.36 -11.68
C ASP A 219 17.55 2.81 -11.91
N ALA A 220 17.22 2.39 -13.12
CA ALA A 220 15.95 1.74 -13.42
C ALA A 220 15.84 0.36 -12.74
N SER A 221 16.97 -0.36 -12.61
CA SER A 221 17.01 -1.67 -11.94
C SER A 221 16.64 -1.59 -10.44
N VAL A 222 16.80 -0.42 -9.82
CA VAL A 222 16.44 -0.19 -8.41
C VAL A 222 14.94 0.05 -8.24
N TYR A 223 14.29 0.62 -9.25
CA TYR A 223 12.90 1.06 -9.12
C TYR A 223 11.93 0.29 -10.03
N ASN A 224 12.35 -0.10 -11.23
CA ASN A 224 11.51 -0.87 -12.13
C ASN A 224 11.71 -2.36 -11.87
N ARG A 225 10.67 -2.97 -11.34
CA ARG A 225 10.64 -4.38 -10.96
C ARG A 225 9.70 -5.16 -11.87
N ASN A 226 10.00 -6.42 -12.09
CA ASN A 226 8.97 -7.36 -12.53
C ASN A 226 8.00 -7.65 -11.37
N GLN A 227 6.93 -8.39 -11.63
CA GLN A 227 5.89 -8.64 -10.64
C GLN A 227 6.41 -9.43 -9.44
N ASP A 228 7.27 -10.42 -9.66
CA ASP A 228 7.81 -11.25 -8.59
C ASP A 228 8.71 -10.42 -7.67
N SER A 229 9.70 -9.73 -8.23
CA SER A 229 10.65 -8.91 -7.45
C SER A 229 10.00 -7.70 -6.79
N PHE A 230 8.95 -7.11 -7.40
CA PHE A 230 8.19 -6.03 -6.77
C PHE A 230 7.48 -6.52 -5.50
N THR A 231 6.88 -7.70 -5.56
CA THR A 231 6.22 -8.30 -4.39
C THR A 231 7.24 -8.64 -3.31
N ILE A 232 8.36 -9.24 -3.67
CA ILE A 232 9.45 -9.56 -2.73
C ILE A 232 9.97 -8.31 -2.04
N GLU A 233 10.22 -7.22 -2.80
CA GLU A 233 10.69 -5.96 -2.22
C GLU A 233 9.70 -5.41 -1.19
N ASN A 234 8.39 -5.51 -1.43
CA ASN A 234 7.38 -5.11 -0.45
C ASN A 234 7.43 -5.96 0.83
N VAL A 235 7.70 -7.27 0.71
CA VAL A 235 7.90 -8.14 1.86
C VAL A 235 9.15 -7.74 2.65
N ILE A 236 10.27 -7.53 1.98
CA ILE A 236 11.53 -7.10 2.60
C ILE A 236 11.35 -5.79 3.37
N ARG A 237 10.69 -4.80 2.75
CA ARG A 237 10.49 -3.49 3.38
C ARG A 237 9.56 -3.58 4.59
N TRP A 238 8.46 -4.33 4.48
CA TRP A 238 7.56 -4.46 5.63
C TRP A 238 8.18 -5.27 6.77
N PHE A 239 9.01 -6.27 6.48
CA PHE A 239 9.70 -7.05 7.52
C PHE A 239 10.46 -6.19 8.51
N ASP A 240 11.08 -5.11 8.07
CA ASP A 240 11.80 -4.20 8.97
C ASP A 240 10.85 -3.52 9.97
N TYR A 241 9.66 -3.08 9.55
CA TYR A 241 8.65 -2.49 10.45
C TYR A 241 8.04 -3.53 11.37
N TRP A 242 7.82 -4.73 10.88
CA TRP A 242 7.35 -5.84 11.69
C TRP A 242 8.37 -6.24 12.76
N ARG A 243 9.64 -6.34 12.41
CA ARG A 243 10.73 -6.68 13.33
C ARG A 243 10.85 -5.69 14.49
N GLU A 244 10.60 -4.40 14.23
CA GLU A 244 10.74 -3.32 15.19
C GLU A 244 9.39 -2.83 15.77
N ARG A 245 8.34 -3.66 15.66
CA ARG A 245 6.98 -3.33 16.07
C ARG A 245 6.82 -3.14 17.60
N PRO A 246 5.72 -2.51 18.06
CA PRO A 246 5.40 -2.45 19.47
C PRO A 246 5.43 -3.82 20.14
N GLY A 247 6.08 -3.90 21.30
CA GLY A 247 6.27 -5.16 22.04
C GLY A 247 7.66 -5.81 21.88
N THR A 248 8.46 -5.38 20.91
CA THR A 248 9.79 -5.96 20.66
C THR A 248 10.94 -5.28 21.42
N GLY A 249 10.66 -4.15 22.07
CA GLY A 249 11.67 -3.42 22.83
C GLY A 249 11.14 -2.12 23.40
N LYS A 250 12.04 -1.35 24.02
CA LYS A 250 11.71 -0.05 24.60
C LYS A 250 11.56 1.04 23.52
N ARG A 251 12.37 0.97 22.46
CA ARG A 251 12.27 1.83 21.29
C ARG A 251 11.68 1.00 20.15
N VAL A 252 10.56 1.45 19.61
CA VAL A 252 9.79 0.73 18.59
C VAL A 252 9.40 1.63 17.44
N SER A 253 9.08 1.00 16.31
CA SER A 253 8.42 1.66 15.17
C SER A 253 6.92 1.44 15.28
N SER A 254 6.14 2.49 15.08
CA SER A 254 4.68 2.39 15.06
C SER A 254 4.11 1.90 13.72
N GLY A 255 4.96 1.47 12.79
CA GLY A 255 4.54 0.92 11.49
C GLY A 255 4.79 1.84 10.32
N GLY A 256 3.90 1.84 9.33
CA GLY A 256 4.09 2.67 8.14
C GLY A 256 2.99 2.59 7.10
N ALA A 257 3.06 3.55 6.17
CA ALA A 257 2.23 3.65 4.98
C ALA A 257 3.06 3.34 3.72
N LYS A 258 2.64 2.32 2.99
CA LYS A 258 3.24 1.94 1.71
C LYS A 258 2.91 2.99 0.63
N ILE A 259 3.88 3.47 -0.09
CA ILE A 259 3.65 4.35 -1.22
C ILE A 259 3.67 3.55 -2.53
N ILE A 260 2.54 3.37 -3.17
CA ILE A 260 1.22 3.97 -3.03
C ILE A 260 0.15 2.87 -3.05
N PHE A 261 -1.11 3.16 -2.72
CA PHE A 261 -2.19 2.18 -2.81
C PHE A 261 -2.50 1.79 -4.25
N SER A 262 -2.83 2.77 -5.10
CA SER A 262 -3.11 2.52 -6.51
C SER A 262 -2.13 3.24 -7.42
N ASP A 263 -1.77 2.62 -8.53
CA ASP A 263 -1.07 3.31 -9.60
C ASP A 263 -1.81 4.59 -9.98
N THR A 264 -1.09 5.61 -10.37
CA THR A 264 -1.68 6.89 -10.76
C THR A 264 -1.43 7.18 -12.23
N ASN A 265 -2.39 7.83 -12.89
CA ASN A 265 -2.31 8.22 -14.30
C ASN A 265 -1.90 9.67 -14.50
N THR A 266 -1.88 10.48 -13.43
CA THR A 266 -1.69 11.94 -13.50
C THR A 266 -0.44 12.39 -12.78
N HIS A 267 0.30 11.47 -12.18
CA HIS A 267 1.53 11.80 -11.49
C HIS A 267 2.72 11.82 -12.46
N PHE A 268 3.09 13.01 -12.89
CA PHE A 268 4.24 13.20 -13.76
C PHE A 268 5.53 12.70 -13.10
N ARG A 269 6.21 11.77 -13.77
CA ARG A 269 7.51 11.22 -13.38
C ARG A 269 8.48 11.29 -14.56
N GLY A 270 8.63 12.48 -15.13
CA GLY A 270 9.48 12.70 -16.28
C GLY A 270 8.75 12.49 -17.60
N VAL A 271 9.18 11.54 -18.44
CA VAL A 271 8.52 11.29 -19.73
C VAL A 271 7.17 10.57 -19.60
N GLU A 272 6.94 9.95 -18.47
CA GLU A 272 5.71 9.19 -18.19
C GLU A 272 4.82 9.95 -17.19
N ASN A 273 3.53 10.05 -17.50
CA ASN A 273 2.54 10.70 -16.65
C ASN A 273 1.84 9.73 -15.71
N TYR A 274 2.49 8.63 -15.35
CA TYR A 274 1.93 7.65 -14.43
C TYR A 274 3.00 7.09 -13.51
N ARG A 275 2.55 6.52 -12.41
CA ARG A 275 3.38 5.85 -11.42
C ARG A 275 2.85 4.43 -11.20
N ARG A 276 3.76 3.45 -11.14
CA ARG A 276 3.45 2.02 -11.00
C ARG A 276 3.77 1.44 -9.62
N SER A 277 3.95 2.29 -8.64
CA SER A 277 4.27 1.86 -7.26
C SER A 277 3.05 1.35 -6.48
N GLY A 278 1.87 1.31 -7.09
CA GLY A 278 0.65 0.85 -6.44
C GLY A 278 0.64 -0.64 -6.11
N ASP A 279 -0.02 -1.01 -5.03
CA ASP A 279 -0.40 -2.39 -4.76
C ASP A 279 -1.60 -2.82 -5.59
N THR A 280 -2.31 -1.86 -6.15
CA THR A 280 -3.33 -2.06 -7.18
C THR A 280 -2.97 -1.26 -8.42
N ASP A 281 -3.53 -1.66 -9.55
CA ASP A 281 -3.48 -0.82 -10.76
C ASP A 281 -4.44 0.38 -10.65
N PRO A 282 -4.48 1.28 -11.65
CA PRO A 282 -5.36 2.45 -11.58
C PRO A 282 -6.87 2.12 -11.51
N MET A 283 -7.27 0.94 -11.97
CA MET A 283 -8.65 0.44 -11.87
C MET A 283 -8.92 -0.33 -10.57
N ARG A 284 -7.99 -0.30 -9.62
CA ARG A 284 -8.00 -1.02 -8.33
C ARG A 284 -8.00 -2.55 -8.50
N ILE A 285 -7.44 -3.07 -9.59
CA ILE A 285 -7.16 -4.51 -9.72
C ILE A 285 -5.92 -4.82 -8.87
N PRO A 286 -6.02 -5.73 -7.89
CA PRO A 286 -4.91 -6.06 -7.00
C PRO A 286 -3.72 -6.68 -7.74
N LYS A 287 -2.52 -6.27 -7.34
CA LYS A 287 -1.25 -6.94 -7.67
C LYS A 287 -0.91 -7.98 -6.60
N ASP A 288 0.13 -8.78 -6.80
CA ASP A 288 0.54 -9.76 -5.78
C ASP A 288 1.03 -9.09 -4.49
N SER A 289 1.63 -7.88 -4.58
CA SER A 289 2.01 -7.08 -3.41
C SER A 289 0.81 -6.70 -2.51
N TYR A 290 -0.37 -6.52 -3.06
CA TYR A 290 -1.61 -6.31 -2.28
C TYR A 290 -1.91 -7.51 -1.38
N PHE A 291 -1.84 -8.71 -1.94
CA PHE A 291 -2.07 -9.94 -1.18
C PHE A 291 -0.93 -10.24 -0.21
N ALA A 292 0.32 -9.88 -0.56
CA ALA A 292 1.44 -9.97 0.36
C ALA A 292 1.22 -9.08 1.60
N HIS A 293 0.79 -7.83 1.42
CA HIS A 293 0.43 -6.97 2.54
C HIS A 293 -0.75 -7.52 3.34
N GLN A 294 -1.78 -8.08 2.68
CA GLN A 294 -2.90 -8.71 3.36
C GLN A 294 -2.44 -9.84 4.30
N VAL A 295 -1.46 -10.64 3.87
CA VAL A 295 -0.85 -11.69 4.70
C VAL A 295 -0.09 -11.10 5.89
N MET A 296 0.74 -10.07 5.64
CA MET A 296 1.64 -9.51 6.63
C MET A 296 0.98 -8.54 7.62
N TRP A 297 -0.19 -8.00 7.30
CA TRP A 297 -0.86 -6.93 8.06
C TRP A 297 -2.01 -7.38 8.93
N ASP A 298 -2.24 -8.65 9.07
CA ASP A 298 -3.33 -9.14 9.91
C ASP A 298 -3.07 -8.82 11.40
N GLY A 299 -4.15 -8.68 12.17
CA GLY A 299 -4.09 -8.33 13.59
C GLY A 299 -3.77 -6.86 13.90
N TRP A 300 -3.67 -6.54 15.18
CA TRP A 300 -3.38 -5.19 15.66
C TRP A 300 -1.88 -4.88 15.69
N VAL A 301 -1.10 -5.76 16.26
CA VAL A 301 0.37 -5.65 16.38
C VAL A 301 1.04 -6.81 15.67
N ASP A 302 0.60 -8.02 15.99
CA ASP A 302 1.02 -9.25 15.34
C ASP A 302 -0.05 -9.82 14.43
N THR A 303 0.33 -10.79 13.61
CA THR A 303 -0.59 -11.55 12.78
C THR A 303 -1.44 -12.48 13.63
N GLU A 304 -2.75 -12.50 13.40
CA GLU A 304 -3.71 -13.29 14.18
C GLU A 304 -4.27 -14.48 13.41
N ASN A 305 -4.39 -14.35 12.09
CA ASN A 305 -4.97 -15.38 11.23
C ASN A 305 -3.94 -15.98 10.27
N PRO A 306 -3.87 -17.31 10.14
CA PRO A 306 -3.00 -17.96 9.17
C PRO A 306 -3.46 -17.62 7.74
N ARG A 307 -2.52 -17.14 6.91
CA ARG A 307 -2.75 -16.79 5.50
C ARG A 307 -1.55 -17.16 4.67
N LEU A 308 -1.75 -17.37 3.40
CA LEU A 308 -0.69 -17.47 2.41
C LEU A 308 -1.14 -16.97 1.04
N HIS A 309 -0.16 -16.56 0.23
CA HIS A 309 -0.35 -16.16 -1.15
C HIS A 309 0.80 -16.66 -2.02
N ILE A 310 0.48 -17.39 -3.10
CA ILE A 310 1.46 -17.78 -4.13
C ILE A 310 1.63 -16.59 -5.06
N VAL A 311 2.86 -16.10 -5.21
CA VAL A 311 3.18 -14.96 -6.07
C VAL A 311 3.15 -15.38 -7.54
N GLY A 312 2.54 -14.56 -8.40
CA GLY A 312 2.48 -14.76 -9.83
C GLY A 312 1.33 -15.64 -10.29
N HIS A 313 1.58 -16.42 -11.32
CA HIS A 313 0.63 -17.31 -11.98
C HIS A 313 1.27 -18.66 -12.28
N TRP A 314 0.50 -19.61 -12.81
CA TRP A 314 1.04 -20.92 -13.22
C TRP A 314 0.66 -21.25 -14.67
N ASN A 315 0.98 -20.29 -15.60
CA ASN A 315 0.79 -20.40 -17.05
C ASN A 315 2.10 -20.00 -17.74
N TYR A 316 2.92 -20.98 -18.11
CA TYR A 316 4.21 -20.78 -18.74
C TYR A 316 4.37 -21.66 -19.96
N GLU A 317 5.40 -21.39 -20.75
CA GLU A 317 5.80 -22.27 -21.84
C GLU A 317 6.51 -23.52 -21.32
N PRO A 318 6.42 -24.65 -22.02
CA PRO A 318 7.17 -25.84 -21.67
C PRO A 318 8.68 -25.57 -21.57
N GLY A 319 9.32 -26.12 -20.54
CA GLY A 319 10.75 -25.97 -20.30
C GLY A 319 11.13 -24.79 -19.40
N VAL A 320 10.18 -23.94 -19.01
CA VAL A 320 10.46 -22.89 -18.01
C VAL A 320 10.79 -23.52 -16.66
N VAL A 321 11.89 -23.06 -16.06
CA VAL A 321 12.31 -23.40 -14.70
C VAL A 321 12.46 -22.08 -13.94
N LYS A 322 11.73 -21.92 -12.87
CA LYS A 322 11.73 -20.66 -12.09
C LYS A 322 11.63 -20.91 -10.59
N PRO A 323 12.03 -19.95 -9.75
CA PRO A 323 11.64 -19.98 -8.35
C PRO A 323 10.13 -19.75 -8.21
N VAL A 324 9.53 -20.38 -7.22
CA VAL A 324 8.16 -20.12 -6.75
C VAL A 324 8.25 -19.45 -5.39
N TYR A 325 7.63 -18.30 -5.27
CA TYR A 325 7.57 -17.53 -4.04
C TYR A 325 6.19 -17.64 -3.41
N VAL A 326 6.18 -17.88 -2.10
CA VAL A 326 4.95 -17.91 -1.30
C VAL A 326 5.14 -16.93 -0.15
N VAL A 327 4.22 -15.99 0.00
CA VAL A 327 4.17 -15.11 1.17
C VAL A 327 3.21 -15.73 2.18
N SER A 328 3.67 -15.98 3.38
CA SER A 328 2.85 -16.58 4.44
C SER A 328 3.25 -16.08 5.82
N ASN A 329 2.28 -16.06 6.73
CA ASN A 329 2.50 -15.83 8.17
C ASN A 329 2.41 -17.14 8.98
N THR A 330 2.51 -18.28 8.33
CA THR A 330 2.57 -19.61 8.99
C THR A 330 4.02 -20.01 9.31
N ASP A 331 4.21 -20.98 10.21
CA ASP A 331 5.55 -21.42 10.63
C ASP A 331 6.34 -22.08 9.49
N SER A 332 5.66 -22.78 8.60
CA SER A 332 6.27 -23.45 7.46
C SER A 332 5.29 -23.59 6.30
N VAL A 333 5.84 -23.73 5.09
CA VAL A 333 5.06 -23.91 3.87
C VAL A 333 5.58 -25.13 3.09
N ALA A 334 4.67 -25.98 2.62
CA ALA A 334 4.94 -27.01 1.63
C ALA A 334 4.34 -26.62 0.27
N LEU A 335 5.06 -26.97 -0.81
CA LEU A 335 4.61 -26.74 -2.18
C LEU A 335 4.40 -28.10 -2.86
N PHE A 336 3.31 -28.19 -3.61
CA PHE A 336 2.95 -29.38 -4.39
C PHE A 336 2.67 -28.97 -5.84
N LEU A 337 3.13 -29.78 -6.76
CA LEU A 337 2.80 -29.68 -8.18
C LEU A 337 2.12 -30.99 -8.62
N ASN A 338 0.85 -30.89 -8.99
CA ASN A 338 0.03 -32.06 -9.34
C ASN A 338 0.03 -33.14 -8.23
N GLY A 339 -0.03 -32.71 -6.96
CA GLY A 339 -0.01 -33.56 -5.78
C GLY A 339 1.37 -34.08 -5.36
N LYS A 340 2.43 -33.81 -6.13
CA LYS A 340 3.80 -34.20 -5.79
C LYS A 340 4.50 -33.11 -4.99
N PRO A 341 5.15 -33.42 -3.86
CA PRO A 341 5.90 -32.44 -3.10
C PRO A 341 7.11 -31.93 -3.88
N MET A 342 7.36 -30.62 -3.80
CA MET A 342 8.39 -29.92 -4.57
C MET A 342 9.61 -29.50 -3.72
N GLY A 343 9.88 -30.20 -2.62
CA GLY A 343 11.01 -29.95 -1.75
C GLY A 343 10.68 -29.00 -0.59
N GLN A 344 11.74 -28.50 0.04
CA GLN A 344 11.63 -27.61 1.21
C GLN A 344 11.81 -26.15 0.77
N ALA A 345 11.08 -25.25 1.40
CA ALA A 345 11.25 -23.82 1.23
C ALA A 345 12.44 -23.28 2.01
N GLN A 346 13.12 -22.29 1.44
CA GLN A 346 13.93 -21.37 2.20
C GLN A 346 13.01 -20.27 2.74
N CYS A 347 13.01 -20.03 4.06
CA CYS A 347 12.24 -18.97 4.68
C CYS A 347 13.15 -17.76 4.96
N ASP A 348 12.81 -16.62 4.37
CA ASP A 348 13.50 -15.35 4.57
C ASP A 348 12.50 -14.28 5.03
N TYR A 349 13.01 -13.30 5.75
CA TYR A 349 12.21 -12.14 6.20
C TYR A 349 10.90 -12.53 6.92
N HIS A 350 10.90 -13.66 7.62
CA HIS A 350 9.76 -14.22 8.35
C HIS A 350 8.56 -14.64 7.49
N PHE A 351 8.30 -13.95 6.40
CA PHE A 351 7.09 -14.11 5.58
C PHE A 351 7.34 -14.70 4.18
N LEU A 352 8.59 -14.74 3.70
CA LEU A 352 8.91 -15.16 2.34
C LEU A 352 9.42 -16.59 2.32
N PHE A 353 8.71 -17.48 1.66
CA PHE A 353 9.09 -18.86 1.41
C PHE A 353 9.43 -19.05 -0.05
N THR A 354 10.68 -19.44 -0.34
CA THR A 354 11.20 -19.62 -1.69
C THR A 354 11.44 -21.10 -1.99
N PHE A 355 10.90 -21.57 -3.12
CA PHE A 355 11.17 -22.89 -3.67
C PHE A 355 11.95 -22.69 -4.98
N ASP A 356 13.23 -23.03 -4.97
CA ASP A 356 14.09 -22.84 -6.12
C ASP A 356 13.87 -23.89 -7.21
N LYS A 357 14.09 -23.47 -8.48
CA LYS A 357 14.19 -24.35 -9.65
C LYS A 357 12.98 -25.26 -9.87
N ILE A 358 11.79 -24.73 -9.71
CA ILE A 358 10.56 -25.47 -10.01
C ILE A 358 10.34 -25.48 -11.51
N ALA A 359 10.40 -26.66 -12.11
CA ALA A 359 10.11 -26.85 -13.52
C ALA A 359 8.61 -26.76 -13.77
N PHE A 360 8.21 -25.91 -14.70
CA PHE A 360 6.80 -25.79 -15.08
C PHE A 360 6.27 -27.11 -15.68
N THR A 361 5.17 -27.54 -15.13
CA THR A 361 4.32 -28.60 -15.68
C THR A 361 2.88 -28.14 -15.56
N PRO A 362 2.07 -28.22 -16.64
CA PRO A 362 0.66 -27.88 -16.59
C PRO A 362 -0.08 -28.63 -15.49
N GLY A 363 -1.01 -27.95 -14.82
CA GLY A 363 -1.85 -28.53 -13.79
C GLY A 363 -2.03 -27.62 -12.58
N VAL A 364 -1.94 -28.18 -11.39
CA VAL A 364 -2.22 -27.49 -10.12
C VAL A 364 -0.93 -27.30 -9.33
N LEU A 365 -0.56 -26.04 -9.11
CA LEU A 365 0.44 -25.63 -8.13
C LEU A 365 -0.28 -25.29 -6.84
N GLU A 366 0.05 -25.96 -5.75
CA GLU A 366 -0.59 -25.81 -4.45
C GLU A 366 0.44 -25.49 -3.36
N ALA A 367 0.17 -24.47 -2.56
CA ALA A 367 0.92 -24.18 -1.34
C ALA A 367 0.06 -24.45 -0.11
N VAL A 368 0.63 -25.07 0.91
CA VAL A 368 -0.01 -25.39 2.19
C VAL A 368 0.85 -24.86 3.31
N GLY A 369 0.30 -23.97 4.12
CA GLY A 369 0.93 -23.42 5.31
C GLY A 369 0.57 -24.22 6.56
N TYR A 370 1.53 -24.39 7.46
CA TYR A 370 1.38 -25.16 8.68
C TYR A 370 1.79 -24.32 9.89
N ASN A 371 1.02 -24.47 10.99
CA ASN A 371 1.37 -24.00 12.33
C ASN A 371 1.38 -25.19 13.27
N ASP A 372 2.44 -25.36 14.07
CA ASP A 372 2.62 -26.52 14.96
C ASP A 372 2.39 -27.86 14.25
N GLY A 373 2.81 -27.96 12.98
CA GLY A 373 2.67 -29.16 12.16
C GLY A 373 1.25 -29.43 11.64
N LYS A 374 0.28 -28.57 11.91
CA LYS A 374 -1.10 -28.69 11.42
C LYS A 374 -1.34 -27.72 10.27
N GLU A 375 -2.08 -28.16 9.27
CA GLU A 375 -2.51 -27.31 8.17
C GLU A 375 -3.32 -26.09 8.71
N ALA A 376 -2.91 -24.90 8.29
CA ALA A 376 -3.48 -23.64 8.73
C ALA A 376 -3.99 -22.75 7.59
N ALA A 377 -3.36 -22.85 6.41
CA ALA A 377 -3.76 -22.09 5.22
C ALA A 377 -3.43 -22.87 3.94
N ARG A 378 -4.16 -22.61 2.85
CA ARG A 378 -3.97 -23.28 1.56
C ARG A 378 -4.35 -22.35 0.41
N MET A 379 -3.59 -22.42 -0.69
CA MET A 379 -3.89 -21.75 -1.96
C MET A 379 -3.48 -22.62 -3.14
N GLN A 380 -4.23 -22.51 -4.24
CA GLN A 380 -3.92 -23.18 -5.50
C GLN A 380 -3.88 -22.17 -6.65
N LEU A 381 -2.95 -22.38 -7.58
CA LEU A 381 -2.94 -21.81 -8.92
C LEU A 381 -3.14 -22.95 -9.92
N ARG A 382 -3.87 -22.67 -11.00
CA ARG A 382 -4.14 -23.66 -12.07
C ARG A 382 -3.65 -23.12 -13.39
N THR A 383 -3.04 -24.00 -14.17
CA THR A 383 -2.76 -23.71 -15.58
C THR A 383 -4.07 -23.64 -16.33
N ALA A 384 -4.29 -22.54 -17.04
CA ALA A 384 -5.46 -22.38 -17.90
C ALA A 384 -5.31 -23.19 -19.19
N GLY A 385 -6.43 -23.70 -19.67
CA GLY A 385 -6.54 -24.28 -20.99
C GLY A 385 -6.63 -23.23 -22.09
N LYS A 386 -7.10 -23.64 -23.27
CA LYS A 386 -7.32 -22.73 -24.39
C LYS A 386 -8.42 -21.71 -24.05
N PRO A 387 -8.25 -20.42 -24.43
CA PRO A 387 -9.32 -19.44 -24.28
C PRO A 387 -10.64 -19.91 -24.87
N ALA A 388 -11.71 -19.88 -24.08
CA ALA A 388 -13.01 -20.39 -24.46
C ALA A 388 -14.15 -19.37 -24.30
N LYS A 389 -14.07 -18.49 -23.31
CA LYS A 389 -15.16 -17.55 -23.03
C LYS A 389 -14.65 -16.26 -22.35
N LEU A 390 -15.49 -15.23 -22.41
CA LEU A 390 -15.34 -14.03 -21.63
C LEU A 390 -16.16 -14.14 -20.35
N LYS A 391 -15.53 -13.82 -19.22
CA LYS A 391 -16.20 -13.67 -17.93
C LYS A 391 -16.29 -12.19 -17.61
N LEU A 392 -17.50 -11.72 -17.32
CA LEU A 392 -17.78 -10.34 -16.94
C LEU A 392 -18.16 -10.27 -15.47
N ALA A 393 -17.57 -9.31 -14.76
CA ALA A 393 -17.95 -8.96 -13.40
C ALA A 393 -18.21 -7.46 -13.33
N ALA A 394 -19.35 -7.06 -12.76
CA ALA A 394 -19.70 -5.65 -12.57
C ALA A 394 -19.33 -5.23 -11.15
N ILE A 395 -18.65 -4.09 -11.04
CA ILE A 395 -18.44 -3.36 -9.80
C ILE A 395 -19.34 -2.14 -9.88
N GLN A 396 -20.35 -2.07 -9.03
CA GLN A 396 -21.43 -1.09 -9.08
C GLN A 396 -21.88 -0.69 -7.68
N HIS A 397 -22.71 0.32 -7.61
CA HIS A 397 -23.32 0.73 -6.34
C HIS A 397 -23.98 -0.47 -5.63
N PRO A 398 -23.80 -0.64 -4.30
CA PRO A 398 -24.36 -1.80 -3.54
C PRO A 398 -25.88 -1.95 -3.65
N LYS A 399 -26.61 -0.86 -3.93
CA LYS A 399 -28.07 -0.86 -4.15
C LYS A 399 -28.48 -1.06 -5.62
N GLY A 400 -27.54 -1.43 -6.47
CA GLY A 400 -27.73 -1.59 -7.89
C GLY A 400 -27.42 -0.33 -8.69
N TRP A 401 -27.12 -0.53 -9.96
CA TRP A 401 -26.81 0.53 -10.91
C TRP A 401 -28.10 1.26 -11.36
N LYS A 402 -27.99 2.58 -11.49
CA LYS A 402 -29.08 3.45 -11.97
C LYS A 402 -28.68 4.15 -13.25
N ALA A 403 -29.52 4.06 -14.27
CA ALA A 403 -29.33 4.78 -15.54
C ALA A 403 -29.88 6.21 -15.42
N ASP A 404 -29.31 7.03 -14.54
CA ASP A 404 -29.74 8.42 -14.24
C ASP A 404 -28.80 9.47 -14.82
N GLY A 405 -27.79 9.07 -15.58
CA GLY A 405 -26.80 9.95 -16.20
C GLY A 405 -25.68 10.40 -15.25
N SER A 406 -25.73 10.02 -13.96
CA SER A 406 -24.72 10.37 -12.96
C SER A 406 -24.06 9.15 -12.28
N ASP A 407 -24.67 7.98 -12.35
CA ASP A 407 -24.11 6.75 -11.83
C ASP A 407 -23.17 6.10 -12.84
N LEU A 408 -22.33 5.20 -12.38
CA LEU A 408 -21.37 4.47 -13.22
C LEU A 408 -21.26 3.00 -12.78
N VAL A 409 -20.77 2.17 -13.68
CA VAL A 409 -20.40 0.79 -13.41
C VAL A 409 -19.03 0.50 -14.02
N LEU A 410 -18.20 -0.22 -13.26
CA LEU A 410 -16.93 -0.72 -13.78
C LEU A 410 -17.13 -2.17 -14.20
N LEU A 411 -16.73 -2.50 -15.42
CA LEU A 411 -16.79 -3.86 -15.95
C LEU A 411 -15.40 -4.46 -15.97
N GLN A 412 -15.20 -5.51 -15.18
CA GLN A 412 -14.01 -6.34 -15.27
C GLN A 412 -14.27 -7.45 -16.28
N VAL A 413 -13.39 -7.56 -17.27
CA VAL A 413 -13.45 -8.57 -18.33
C VAL A 413 -12.27 -9.50 -18.18
N GLU A 414 -12.54 -10.80 -18.10
CA GLU A 414 -11.51 -11.84 -18.06
C GLU A 414 -11.70 -12.81 -19.23
N VAL A 415 -10.59 -13.17 -19.87
CA VAL A 415 -10.56 -14.30 -20.82
C VAL A 415 -10.26 -15.54 -20.02
N VAL A 416 -11.12 -16.55 -20.12
CA VAL A 416 -10.99 -17.78 -19.34
C VAL A 416 -11.16 -19.01 -20.23
N ASP A 417 -10.64 -20.15 -19.79
CA ASP A 417 -10.87 -21.43 -20.43
C ASP A 417 -12.29 -21.99 -20.21
N ALA A 418 -12.56 -23.20 -20.64
CA ALA A 418 -13.87 -23.85 -20.51
C ALA A 418 -14.27 -24.07 -19.04
N GLU A 419 -13.31 -24.30 -18.16
CA GLU A 419 -13.46 -24.54 -16.72
C GLU A 419 -13.51 -23.22 -15.93
N GLY A 420 -13.18 -22.11 -16.55
CA GLY A 420 -13.18 -20.79 -15.92
C GLY A 420 -11.83 -20.37 -15.33
N ASN A 421 -10.76 -21.08 -15.63
CA ASN A 421 -9.40 -20.68 -15.25
C ASN A 421 -8.89 -19.56 -16.16
N ARG A 422 -8.04 -18.69 -15.59
CA ARG A 422 -7.49 -17.49 -16.25
C ARG A 422 -5.99 -17.64 -16.47
#